data_92bea7006155a5670194b25c02de390a
#
_entry.id   92bea7006155a5670194b25c02de390a
#
_cell.length_a   1.000
_cell.length_b   1.000
_cell.length_c   1.000
_cell.angle_alpha   90.00
_cell.angle_beta   90.00
_cell.angle_gamma   90.00
#
_symmetry.space_group_name_H-M   'P 1'
#
loop_
_entity.id
_entity.type
_entity.pdbx_description
1 polymer ?
#
loop_
_entity_poly.entity_id
_entity_poly.type
_entity_poly.pdbx_seq_one_letter_code
_entity_poly.pdbx_strand_id
1 'polypeptide(L)'
;VVVNNSHVIYAININTFKEVGRITGLTSPRYIHFLSDEKAYVTQIWDNRIFIVNPKTYQITGYIDCPDMTTESGSTEQMVQYGKYVFVNCWSYQNRILKIDTETDKVVDQLTVGIQPTSLVLDKNNKMWTITDGGYEGSPYGYEAPSLYRIDAETFQVEKQFKFKLGDWPSEV
;
A
#
# COMPACT_ATOMS: atom_id res chain seq x y z
N VAL A 1 -3.31 -16.07 -1.23
CA VAL A 1 -4.50 -15.46 -0.63
C VAL A 1 -4.10 -14.77 0.68
N VAL A 2 -4.32 -13.47 0.77
CA VAL A 2 -4.09 -12.70 1.99
C VAL A 2 -5.32 -12.82 2.89
N VAL A 3 -5.11 -13.23 4.16
CA VAL A 3 -6.19 -13.35 5.15
C VAL A 3 -5.86 -12.43 6.34
N ASN A 4 -6.35 -11.20 6.25
CA ASN A 4 -6.02 -10.09 7.14
C ASN A 4 -6.18 -10.43 8.62
N ASN A 5 -7.40 -10.79 9.06
CA ASN A 5 -7.72 -11.04 10.47
C ASN A 5 -7.08 -12.31 11.05
N SER A 6 -6.55 -13.20 10.20
CA SER A 6 -5.84 -14.41 10.63
C SER A 6 -4.33 -14.22 10.61
N HIS A 7 -3.84 -13.04 10.25
CA HIS A 7 -2.43 -12.69 10.21
C HIS A 7 -1.57 -13.62 9.36
N VAL A 8 -2.13 -14.09 8.23
CA VAL A 8 -1.50 -15.10 7.39
C VAL A 8 -1.72 -14.86 5.91
N ILE A 9 -0.77 -15.28 5.09
CA ILE A 9 -0.92 -15.40 3.63
C ILE A 9 -0.81 -16.87 3.27
N TYR A 10 -1.84 -17.42 2.61
CA TYR A 10 -1.85 -18.79 2.11
C TYR A 10 -1.37 -18.84 0.66
N ALA A 11 -0.49 -19.79 0.39
CA ALA A 11 -0.16 -20.22 -0.97
C ALA A 11 -1.04 -21.40 -1.35
N ILE A 12 -1.84 -21.23 -2.40
CA ILE A 12 -2.81 -22.23 -2.86
C ILE A 12 -2.42 -22.65 -4.29
N ASN A 13 -2.32 -23.93 -4.54
CA ASN A 13 -2.13 -24.45 -5.88
C ASN A 13 -3.41 -24.25 -6.69
N ILE A 14 -3.34 -23.51 -7.80
CA ILE A 14 -4.50 -23.11 -8.61
C ILE A 14 -5.20 -24.28 -9.31
N ASN A 15 -4.51 -25.40 -9.54
CA ASN A 15 -5.09 -26.56 -10.21
C ASN A 15 -5.74 -27.53 -9.22
N THR A 16 -5.17 -27.69 -8.04
CA THR A 16 -5.66 -28.67 -7.04
C THR A 16 -6.49 -28.03 -5.93
N PHE A 17 -6.47 -26.69 -5.82
CA PHE A 17 -7.05 -25.90 -4.73
C PHE A 17 -6.60 -26.35 -3.33
N LYS A 18 -5.41 -26.94 -3.24
CA LYS A 18 -4.80 -27.34 -1.97
C LYS A 18 -3.76 -26.33 -1.53
N GLU A 19 -3.67 -26.14 -0.23
CA GLU A 19 -2.57 -25.36 0.36
C GLU A 19 -1.25 -26.04 0.05
N VAL A 20 -0.24 -25.25 -0.35
CA VAL A 20 1.14 -25.68 -0.60
C VAL A 20 2.12 -24.97 0.33
N GLY A 21 1.68 -23.94 1.04
CA GLY A 21 2.49 -23.24 2.03
C GLY A 21 1.76 -22.03 2.60
N ARG A 22 2.38 -21.41 3.59
CA ARG A 22 1.84 -20.17 4.19
C ARG A 22 2.95 -19.29 4.76
N ILE A 23 2.73 -17.97 4.74
CA ILE A 23 3.56 -16.97 5.41
C ILE A 23 2.86 -16.59 6.69
N THR A 24 3.54 -16.75 7.82
CA THR A 24 3.07 -16.42 9.17
C THR A 24 3.99 -15.37 9.81
N GLY A 25 3.64 -14.88 11.00
CA GLY A 25 4.40 -13.84 11.68
C GLY A 25 4.09 -12.42 11.17
N LEU A 26 3.00 -12.29 10.42
CA LEU A 26 2.46 -11.02 9.94
C LEU A 26 1.57 -10.39 11.03
N THR A 27 1.41 -9.06 11.03
CA THR A 27 0.55 -8.38 12.00
C THR A 27 -0.89 -8.32 11.49
N SER A 28 -1.10 -7.75 10.33
CA SER A 28 -2.43 -7.63 9.71
C SER A 28 -2.24 -7.36 8.20
N PRO A 29 -1.86 -8.39 7.42
CA PRO A 29 -1.47 -8.22 6.03
C PRO A 29 -2.62 -7.70 5.17
N ARG A 30 -2.31 -6.79 4.25
CA ARG A 30 -3.27 -6.18 3.34
C ARG A 30 -3.07 -6.62 1.91
N TYR A 31 -1.91 -6.37 1.35
CA TYR A 31 -1.57 -6.68 -0.03
C TYR A 31 -0.20 -7.35 -0.11
N ILE A 32 0.01 -8.15 -1.14
CA ILE A 32 1.30 -8.70 -1.52
C ILE A 32 1.63 -8.26 -2.94
N HIS A 33 2.84 -7.71 -3.13
CA HIS A 33 3.35 -7.29 -4.42
C HIS A 33 4.62 -8.08 -4.75
N PHE A 34 4.61 -8.84 -5.83
CA PHE A 34 5.72 -9.69 -6.23
C PHE A 34 6.73 -8.90 -7.06
N LEU A 35 7.99 -8.91 -6.63
CA LEU A 35 9.13 -8.35 -7.36
C LEU A 35 9.85 -9.43 -8.17
N SER A 36 9.87 -10.65 -7.64
CA SER A 36 10.42 -11.85 -8.27
C SER A 36 9.82 -13.10 -7.63
N ASP A 37 10.24 -14.28 -8.09
CA ASP A 37 9.86 -15.56 -7.47
C ASP A 37 10.40 -15.72 -6.03
N GLU A 38 11.39 -14.91 -5.64
CA GLU A 38 12.06 -15.01 -4.33
C GLU A 38 11.90 -13.75 -3.47
N LYS A 39 11.24 -12.71 -4.00
CA LYS A 39 11.07 -11.44 -3.28
C LYS A 39 9.69 -10.84 -3.53
N ALA A 40 8.97 -10.56 -2.47
CA ALA A 40 7.73 -9.81 -2.50
C ALA A 40 7.63 -8.86 -1.29
N TYR A 41 6.88 -7.79 -1.45
CA TYR A 41 6.52 -6.88 -0.37
C TYR A 41 5.11 -7.21 0.14
N VAL A 42 4.93 -7.12 1.46
CA VAL A 42 3.63 -7.30 2.12
C VAL A 42 3.33 -6.08 2.95
N THR A 43 2.26 -5.39 2.60
CA THR A 43 1.73 -4.25 3.36
C THR A 43 0.86 -4.73 4.51
N GLN A 44 0.75 -3.91 5.55
CA GLN A 44 0.03 -4.26 6.77
C GLN A 44 -0.68 -3.06 7.39
N ILE A 45 -1.73 -3.34 8.16
CA ILE A 45 -2.35 -2.40 9.11
C ILE A 45 -1.73 -2.62 10.49
N TRP A 46 -1.63 -1.55 11.27
CA TRP A 46 -1.12 -1.57 12.66
C TRP A 46 0.34 -2.00 12.75
N ASP A 47 1.11 -1.68 11.72
CA ASP A 47 2.57 -1.83 11.70
C ASP A 47 3.19 -0.64 10.96
N ASN A 48 4.35 -0.21 11.41
CA ASN A 48 5.12 0.87 10.78
C ASN A 48 6.13 0.35 9.76
N ARG A 49 5.98 -0.90 9.31
CA ARG A 49 6.89 -1.57 8.38
C ARG A 49 6.13 -2.25 7.25
N ILE A 50 6.78 -2.35 6.12
CA ILE A 50 6.41 -3.27 5.03
C ILE A 50 7.31 -4.49 5.16
N PHE A 51 6.74 -5.69 5.11
CA PHE A 51 7.50 -6.93 5.23
C PHE A 51 8.04 -7.36 3.89
N ILE A 52 9.30 -7.79 3.87
CA ILE A 52 9.92 -8.44 2.73
C ILE A 52 9.81 -9.95 2.97
N VAL A 53 9.23 -10.65 2.00
CA VAL A 53 9.01 -12.10 2.10
C VAL A 53 9.60 -12.81 0.90
N ASN A 54 9.99 -14.06 1.09
CA ASN A 54 10.35 -14.95 0.00
C ASN A 54 9.15 -15.86 -0.31
N PRO A 55 8.49 -15.69 -1.48
CA PRO A 55 7.31 -16.48 -1.84
C PRO A 55 7.61 -17.99 -2.05
N LYS A 56 8.86 -18.35 -2.33
CA LYS A 56 9.30 -19.72 -2.59
C LYS A 56 9.49 -20.53 -1.30
N THR A 57 9.99 -19.85 -0.26
CA THR A 57 10.26 -20.47 1.05
C THR A 57 9.20 -20.12 2.09
N TYR A 58 8.31 -19.19 1.78
CA TYR A 58 7.27 -18.67 2.69
C TYR A 58 7.83 -17.99 3.95
N GLN A 59 9.06 -17.47 3.88
CA GLN A 59 9.73 -16.85 5.01
C GLN A 59 9.72 -15.31 4.90
N ILE A 60 9.64 -14.64 6.04
CA ILE A 60 9.96 -13.22 6.15
C ILE A 60 11.48 -13.11 6.10
N THR A 61 12.00 -12.27 5.18
CA THR A 61 13.43 -12.09 4.95
C THR A 61 13.94 -10.71 5.36
N GLY A 62 13.03 -9.76 5.62
CA GLY A 62 13.41 -8.41 6.03
C GLY A 62 12.21 -7.50 6.21
N TYR A 63 12.52 -6.23 6.44
CA TYR A 63 11.54 -5.17 6.68
C TYR A 63 11.99 -3.88 6.04
N ILE A 64 11.03 -3.06 5.64
CA ILE A 64 11.21 -1.67 5.21
C ILE A 64 10.52 -0.80 6.25
N ASP A 65 11.28 0.02 6.96
CA ASP A 65 10.73 0.98 7.91
C ASP A 65 10.01 2.11 7.15
N CYS A 66 8.78 2.40 7.56
CA CYS A 66 7.98 3.50 7.01
C CYS A 66 8.17 4.73 7.91
N PRO A 67 8.72 5.84 7.38
CA PRO A 67 9.00 7.02 8.19
C PRO A 67 7.70 7.62 8.74
N ASP A 68 7.79 8.18 9.93
CA ASP A 68 6.70 8.91 10.62
C ASP A 68 5.40 8.10 10.80
N MET A 69 5.50 6.79 10.83
CA MET A 69 4.40 5.89 11.17
C MET A 69 4.62 5.29 12.55
N THR A 70 3.54 5.04 13.25
CA THR A 70 3.51 4.27 14.50
C THR A 70 2.74 2.97 14.29
N THR A 71 2.85 2.03 15.21
CA THR A 71 2.05 0.80 15.18
C THR A 71 0.55 1.07 15.40
N GLU A 72 0.20 2.23 15.96
CA GLU A 72 -1.20 2.63 16.20
C GLU A 72 -1.85 3.33 15.00
N SER A 73 -1.04 4.01 14.17
CA SER A 73 -1.49 4.75 13.00
C SER A 73 -0.85 4.29 11.68
N GLY A 74 -0.01 3.25 11.73
CA GLY A 74 0.65 2.72 10.55
C GLY A 74 -0.31 1.86 9.74
N SER A 75 -0.50 2.22 8.48
CA SER A 75 -1.27 1.42 7.54
C SER A 75 -0.75 1.66 6.14
N THR A 76 -0.09 0.64 5.62
CA THR A 76 0.31 0.57 4.21
C THR A 76 -0.68 -0.32 3.47
N GLU A 77 -1.10 0.11 2.28
CA GLU A 77 -2.18 -0.52 1.51
C GLU A 77 -1.71 -0.98 0.13
N GLN A 78 -2.42 -0.60 -0.91
CA GLN A 78 -2.11 -1.02 -2.28
C GLN A 78 -0.74 -0.55 -2.74
N MET A 79 -0.15 -1.35 -3.62
CA MET A 79 1.15 -1.11 -4.22
C MET A 79 1.06 -1.17 -5.73
N VAL A 80 1.77 -0.27 -6.40
CA VAL A 80 2.05 -0.33 -7.84
C VAL A 80 3.53 -0.18 -8.10
N GLN A 81 4.02 -0.73 -9.21
CA GLN A 81 5.43 -0.65 -9.57
C GLN A 81 5.61 0.09 -10.90
N TYR A 82 6.58 1.00 -10.91
CA TYR A 82 7.09 1.63 -12.12
C TYR A 82 8.62 1.62 -12.11
N GLY A 83 9.21 0.95 -13.10
CA GLY A 83 10.64 0.72 -13.14
C GLY A 83 11.13 -0.06 -11.91
N LYS A 84 12.15 0.47 -11.25
CA LYS A 84 12.69 -0.09 -10.01
C LYS A 84 11.99 0.42 -8.74
N TYR A 85 10.96 1.22 -8.87
CA TYR A 85 10.26 1.80 -7.72
C TYR A 85 8.91 1.16 -7.50
N VAL A 86 8.62 0.86 -6.23
CA VAL A 86 7.28 0.50 -5.76
C VAL A 86 6.70 1.70 -5.02
N PHE A 87 5.48 2.06 -5.38
CA PHE A 87 4.70 3.11 -4.72
C PHE A 87 3.64 2.46 -3.85
N VAL A 88 3.47 2.99 -2.64
CA VAL A 88 2.58 2.42 -1.63
C VAL A 88 1.72 3.53 -1.04
N ASN A 89 0.41 3.43 -1.15
CA ASN A 89 -0.46 4.36 -0.45
C ASN A 89 -0.57 4.00 1.03
N CYS A 90 -0.65 5.05 1.86
CA CYS A 90 -0.74 4.94 3.31
C CYS A 90 -2.11 5.42 3.76
N TRP A 91 -2.96 4.49 4.16
CA TRP A 91 -4.35 4.75 4.51
C TRP A 91 -4.47 5.19 5.99
N SER A 92 -5.10 4.46 6.83
CA SER A 92 -5.52 4.75 8.22
C SER A 92 -4.73 5.90 8.89
N TYR A 93 -5.37 7.06 8.98
CA TYR A 93 -4.83 8.28 9.60
C TYR A 93 -3.58 8.88 8.91
N GLN A 94 -3.34 8.50 7.66
CA GLN A 94 -2.23 8.97 6.85
C GLN A 94 -2.73 9.79 5.65
N ASN A 95 -1.81 10.46 4.94
CA ASN A 95 -2.13 11.33 3.81
C ASN A 95 -1.01 11.30 2.75
N ARG A 96 -0.41 10.14 2.52
CA ARG A 96 0.78 10.09 1.66
C ARG A 96 0.90 8.80 0.86
N ILE A 97 1.73 8.87 -0.15
CA ILE A 97 2.24 7.76 -0.93
C ILE A 97 3.74 7.69 -0.69
N LEU A 98 4.26 6.49 -0.37
CA LEU A 98 5.69 6.24 -0.24
C LEU A 98 6.26 5.75 -1.58
N LYS A 99 7.49 6.14 -1.89
CA LYS A 99 8.29 5.62 -3.00
C LYS A 99 9.44 4.79 -2.46
N ILE A 100 9.47 3.52 -2.83
CA ILE A 100 10.45 2.53 -2.35
C ILE A 100 11.36 2.14 -3.51
N ASP A 101 12.66 2.20 -3.31
CA ASP A 101 13.64 1.65 -4.23
C ASP A 101 13.81 0.15 -3.94
N THR A 102 13.51 -0.70 -4.93
CA THR A 102 13.50 -2.17 -4.78
C THR A 102 14.89 -2.80 -4.78
N GLU A 103 15.93 -2.04 -5.16
CA GLU A 103 17.32 -2.49 -5.10
C GLU A 103 17.91 -2.31 -3.70
N THR A 104 17.46 -1.30 -2.97
CA THR A 104 17.97 -0.97 -1.62
C THR A 104 16.98 -1.32 -0.50
N ASP A 105 15.73 -1.62 -0.84
CA ASP A 105 14.64 -1.84 0.11
C ASP A 105 14.45 -0.69 1.10
N LYS A 106 14.46 0.53 0.57
CA LYS A 106 14.31 1.75 1.38
C LYS A 106 13.26 2.67 0.80
N VAL A 107 12.54 3.35 1.68
CA VAL A 107 11.76 4.52 1.30
C VAL A 107 12.73 5.63 0.89
N VAL A 108 12.63 6.10 -0.35
CA VAL A 108 13.52 7.12 -0.92
C VAL A 108 12.82 8.45 -1.15
N ASP A 109 11.50 8.48 -1.15
CA ASP A 109 10.69 9.68 -1.32
C ASP A 109 9.27 9.46 -0.81
N GLN A 110 8.54 10.55 -0.58
CA GLN A 110 7.13 10.53 -0.21
C GLN A 110 6.37 11.70 -0.82
N LEU A 111 5.13 11.48 -1.20
CA LEU A 111 4.24 12.47 -1.77
C LEU A 111 3.01 12.64 -0.88
N THR A 112 2.77 13.88 -0.43
CA THR A 112 1.56 14.21 0.32
C THR A 112 0.37 14.32 -0.63
N VAL A 113 -0.73 13.66 -0.28
CA VAL A 113 -2.03 13.72 -0.94
C VAL A 113 -3.11 14.06 0.09
N GLY A 114 -4.38 13.89 -0.23
CA GLY A 114 -5.45 14.04 0.75
C GLY A 114 -5.47 12.93 1.81
N ILE A 115 -6.34 13.11 2.80
CA ILE A 115 -6.49 12.20 3.94
C ILE A 115 -6.98 10.83 3.48
N GLN A 116 -6.32 9.79 3.95
CA GLN A 116 -6.67 8.37 3.78
C GLN A 116 -6.77 7.94 2.31
N PRO A 117 -5.63 7.89 1.56
CA PRO A 117 -5.62 7.30 0.23
C PRO A 117 -5.93 5.81 0.31
N THR A 118 -7.03 5.36 -0.32
CA THR A 118 -7.59 4.01 -0.19
C THR A 118 -7.18 3.07 -1.30
N SER A 119 -6.97 3.59 -2.51
CA SER A 119 -6.58 2.77 -3.66
C SER A 119 -5.46 3.43 -4.47
N LEU A 120 -4.70 2.61 -5.18
CA LEU A 120 -3.59 3.07 -6.02
C LEU A 120 -3.47 2.17 -7.24
N VAL A 121 -3.57 2.73 -8.44
CA VAL A 121 -3.41 2.01 -9.70
C VAL A 121 -2.44 2.74 -10.63
N LEU A 122 -1.77 1.99 -11.50
CA LEU A 122 -0.89 2.52 -12.55
C LEU A 122 -1.54 2.25 -13.91
N ASP A 123 -1.75 3.31 -14.70
CA ASP A 123 -2.31 3.18 -16.04
C ASP A 123 -1.23 2.92 -17.12
N LYS A 124 -1.68 2.61 -18.33
CA LYS A 124 -0.81 2.33 -19.48
C LYS A 124 0.05 3.51 -19.95
N ASN A 125 -0.23 4.72 -19.45
CA ASN A 125 0.50 5.94 -19.76
C ASN A 125 1.47 6.32 -18.64
N ASN A 126 1.77 5.39 -17.73
CA ASN A 126 2.62 5.57 -16.55
C ASN A 126 2.10 6.65 -15.59
N LYS A 127 0.77 6.81 -15.52
CA LYS A 127 0.14 7.68 -14.53
C LYS A 127 -0.41 6.84 -13.40
N MET A 128 -0.05 7.21 -12.20
CA MET A 128 -0.67 6.66 -11.00
C MET A 128 -1.95 7.44 -10.68
N TRP A 129 -2.97 6.70 -10.27
CA TRP A 129 -4.22 7.24 -9.81
C TRP A 129 -4.47 6.77 -8.39
N THR A 130 -4.80 7.68 -7.51
CA THR A 130 -5.19 7.38 -6.15
C THR A 130 -6.43 8.16 -5.78
N ILE A 131 -7.27 7.56 -4.95
CA ILE A 131 -8.45 8.20 -4.38
C ILE A 131 -8.29 8.28 -2.87
N THR A 132 -8.72 9.39 -2.28
CA THR A 132 -8.73 9.58 -0.82
C THR A 132 -10.17 9.59 -0.33
N ASP A 133 -10.44 9.02 0.83
CA ASP A 133 -11.78 9.03 1.42
C ASP A 133 -12.07 10.30 2.24
N GLY A 134 -11.02 11.06 2.58
CA GLY A 134 -11.12 12.33 3.28
C GLY A 134 -11.29 12.24 4.80
N GLY A 135 -11.23 11.01 5.35
CA GLY A 135 -11.46 10.78 6.77
C GLY A 135 -12.93 10.87 7.16
N TYR A 136 -13.23 11.18 8.42
CA TYR A 136 -14.60 11.26 8.93
C TYR A 136 -14.76 12.43 9.90
N GLU A 137 -16.00 12.93 10.02
CA GLU A 137 -16.34 14.02 10.92
C GLU A 137 -16.03 13.65 12.38
N GLY A 138 -15.31 14.54 13.07
CA GLY A 138 -14.86 14.30 14.45
C GLY A 138 -13.55 13.51 14.57
N SER A 139 -12.92 13.10 13.46
CA SER A 139 -11.61 12.46 13.48
C SER A 139 -10.54 13.41 14.02
N PRO A 140 -9.67 12.98 14.96
CA PRO A 140 -8.54 13.79 15.42
C PRO A 140 -7.47 13.99 14.34
N TYR A 141 -7.53 13.24 13.24
CA TYR A 141 -6.58 13.29 12.13
C TYR A 141 -7.07 14.11 10.94
N GLY A 142 -8.26 14.71 11.08
CA GLY A 142 -8.85 15.59 10.08
C GLY A 142 -10.04 14.99 9.34
N TYR A 143 -10.75 15.89 8.66
CA TYR A 143 -11.87 15.58 7.79
C TYR A 143 -11.91 16.59 6.65
N GLU A 144 -11.85 16.09 5.42
CA GLU A 144 -11.85 16.92 4.22
C GLU A 144 -12.66 16.28 3.09
N ALA A 145 -12.91 17.06 2.03
CA ALA A 145 -13.55 16.52 0.84
C ALA A 145 -12.63 15.48 0.17
N PRO A 146 -13.13 14.28 -0.13
CA PRO A 146 -12.39 13.26 -0.85
C PRO A 146 -11.85 13.76 -2.19
N SER A 147 -10.79 13.18 -2.68
CA SER A 147 -10.14 13.63 -3.90
C SER A 147 -9.60 12.48 -4.72
N LEU A 148 -9.70 12.61 -6.05
CA LEU A 148 -9.00 11.78 -7.02
C LEU A 148 -7.75 12.52 -7.48
N TYR A 149 -6.60 11.87 -7.42
CA TYR A 149 -5.32 12.40 -7.88
C TYR A 149 -4.81 11.63 -9.09
N ARG A 150 -4.26 12.35 -10.07
CA ARG A 150 -3.40 11.80 -11.11
C ARG A 150 -1.98 12.26 -10.84
N ILE A 151 -1.07 11.30 -10.77
CA ILE A 151 0.32 11.49 -10.40
C ILE A 151 1.19 10.91 -11.53
N ASP A 152 2.21 11.62 -11.95
CA ASP A 152 3.21 11.11 -12.88
C ASP A 152 4.15 10.15 -12.14
N ALA A 153 4.27 8.89 -12.63
CA ALA A 153 5.06 7.87 -11.95
C ALA A 153 6.57 8.10 -12.08
N GLU A 154 7.02 8.82 -13.11
CA GLU A 154 8.44 9.10 -13.33
C GLU A 154 8.91 10.25 -12.43
N THR A 155 8.20 11.37 -12.44
CA THR A 155 8.56 12.56 -11.66
C THR A 155 8.06 12.54 -10.23
N PHE A 156 7.11 11.65 -9.93
CA PHE A 156 6.41 11.55 -8.64
C PHE A 156 5.73 12.85 -8.21
N GLN A 157 5.10 13.52 -9.18
CA GLN A 157 4.41 14.79 -8.96
C GLN A 157 2.92 14.69 -9.27
N VAL A 158 2.09 15.38 -8.48
CA VAL A 158 0.66 15.52 -8.76
C VAL A 158 0.47 16.38 -10.02
N GLU A 159 -0.18 15.82 -11.03
CA GLU A 159 -0.53 16.54 -12.25
C GLU A 159 -1.94 17.13 -12.20
N LYS A 160 -2.87 16.40 -11.61
CA LYS A 160 -4.29 16.78 -11.53
C LYS A 160 -4.91 16.29 -10.23
N GLN A 161 -5.89 17.05 -9.77
CA GLN A 161 -6.74 16.71 -8.63
C GLN A 161 -8.20 17.03 -8.98
N PHE A 162 -9.09 16.11 -8.69
CA PHE A 162 -10.53 16.33 -8.69
C PHE A 162 -11.05 16.16 -7.27
N LYS A 163 -11.76 17.16 -6.75
CA LYS A 163 -12.40 17.12 -5.42
C LYS A 163 -13.85 16.70 -5.55
N PHE A 164 -14.24 15.71 -4.77
CA PHE A 164 -15.63 15.31 -4.57
C PHE A 164 -16.33 16.26 -3.60
N LYS A 165 -17.59 16.02 -3.33
CA LYS A 165 -18.31 16.74 -2.27
C LYS A 165 -17.88 16.20 -0.90
N LEU A 166 -17.88 17.09 0.09
CA LEU A 166 -17.69 16.67 1.48
C LEU A 166 -18.80 15.68 1.87
N GLY A 167 -18.42 14.54 2.43
CA GLY A 167 -19.33 13.47 2.79
C GLY A 167 -19.57 12.42 1.69
N ASP A 168 -19.02 12.59 0.48
CA ASP A 168 -18.90 11.47 -0.47
C ASP A 168 -17.90 10.44 0.09
N TRP A 169 -18.09 9.16 -0.29
CA TRP A 169 -17.25 8.05 0.20
C TRP A 169 -16.73 7.20 -0.97
N PRO A 170 -15.85 7.76 -1.81
CA PRO A 170 -15.25 6.95 -2.87
C PRO A 170 -14.28 5.94 -2.27
N SER A 171 -14.26 4.71 -2.80
CA SER A 171 -13.45 3.61 -2.27
C SER A 171 -12.32 3.14 -3.18
N GLU A 172 -12.53 3.18 -4.50
CA GLU A 172 -11.58 2.61 -5.47
C GLU A 172 -11.53 3.40 -6.78
N VAL A 173 -10.41 3.31 -7.48
CA VAL A 173 -10.18 3.74 -8.86
C VAL A 173 -9.85 2.55 -9.75
#